data_199b5efbdf161687f419072a0e66a0ed
#
_entry.id   199b5efbdf161687f419072a0e66a0ed
#
_cell.length_a   1.000
_cell.length_b   1.000
_cell.length_c   1.000
_cell.angle_alpha   90.00
_cell.angle_beta   90.00
_cell.angle_gamma   90.00
#
_symmetry.space_group_name_H-M   'P 1'
#
loop_
_entity.id
_entity.type
_entity.pdbx_description
1 polymer ?
#
loop_
_entity_poly.entity_id
_entity_poly.type
_entity_poly.pdbx_seq_one_letter_code
_entity_poly.pdbx_strand_id
1 'polypeptide(L)'
;MMPILLLSRLLPRLTRADEAEIHVVLSGIPHNVTTEMDLELWAIAQHIGPDVDDLTTRYLDRNLPADVLFGLDDFLARHGHRTAGEIDVGVPRWSEDPHQVLALVENYARTGGAGHDAARRFQQCAEEAQVMATEIVSRSPNRLHARFAAFLLDRVRQLAGMRELPKYCAVLGIAAARRHLRAIGTELAGTGQIANPDDVFFLDYEELSELIEGADHRGLIADRREVHERELRRKHLPRLLLSDGTEPETLLTVEKSDGALHGTSASTGTVTGVARVVRDPAKARLEPGDILVAPSTDPGWTPLFLTASGLVMEMGGPNSHGATVAREYGIPAVVGVPDATTRIVDGQTVTVHGSAGTVEF
;
A
#
# COMPACT_ATOMS: atom_id res chain seq x y z
N MET A 1 4.53 0.69 16.83
CA MET A 1 5.96 1.00 16.76
C MET A 1 6.74 0.56 18.01
N MET A 2 6.29 0.89 19.21
CA MET A 2 7.00 0.51 20.46
C MET A 2 7.31 -0.99 20.62
N PRO A 3 6.41 -1.95 20.29
CA PRO A 3 6.73 -3.38 20.38
C PRO A 3 7.89 -3.82 19.48
N ILE A 4 7.96 -3.31 18.24
CA ILE A 4 9.01 -3.65 17.28
C ILE A 4 10.36 -3.07 17.72
N LEU A 5 10.38 -1.83 18.23
CA LEU A 5 11.59 -1.22 18.80
C LEU A 5 12.11 -1.95 20.05
N LEU A 6 11.20 -2.45 20.88
CA LEU A 6 11.56 -3.27 22.04
C LEU A 6 12.14 -4.61 21.58
N LEU A 7 11.54 -5.24 20.57
CA LEU A 7 12.04 -6.48 20.00
C LEU A 7 13.47 -6.30 19.47
N SER A 8 13.70 -5.32 18.58
CA SER A 8 15.00 -5.08 17.97
C SER A 8 16.12 -4.74 18.97
N ARG A 9 15.79 -4.19 20.13
CA ARG A 9 16.77 -3.84 21.17
C ARG A 9 16.97 -4.93 22.23
N LEU A 10 15.92 -5.65 22.60
CA LEU A 10 15.96 -6.61 23.69
C LEU A 10 16.26 -8.04 23.22
N LEU A 11 15.72 -8.44 22.09
CA LEU A 11 15.86 -9.81 21.60
C LEU A 11 17.33 -10.19 21.33
N PRO A 12 18.18 -9.35 20.69
CA PRO A 12 19.59 -9.66 20.51
C PRO A 12 20.35 -9.87 21.83
N ARG A 13 19.95 -9.13 22.88
CA ARG A 13 20.55 -9.27 24.22
C ARG A 13 20.13 -10.55 24.95
N LEU A 14 18.93 -11.05 24.66
CA LEU A 14 18.35 -12.23 25.31
C LEU A 14 18.76 -13.54 24.62
N THR A 15 18.93 -13.49 23.28
CA THR A 15 19.02 -14.69 22.46
C THR A 15 20.15 -14.68 21.42
N ARG A 16 20.87 -13.56 21.27
CA ARG A 16 21.86 -13.29 20.20
C ARG A 16 21.25 -13.33 18.80
N ALA A 17 19.96 -13.06 18.65
CA ALA A 17 19.32 -12.94 17.34
C ALA A 17 19.90 -11.76 16.57
N ASP A 18 20.12 -11.93 15.29
CA ASP A 18 20.53 -10.86 14.37
C ASP A 18 19.33 -10.13 13.73
N GLU A 19 19.62 -9.09 12.97
CA GLU A 19 18.59 -8.28 12.33
C GLU A 19 17.82 -9.03 11.24
N ALA A 20 18.49 -9.92 10.50
CA ALA A 20 17.85 -10.72 9.46
C ALA A 20 16.85 -11.72 10.07
N GLU A 21 17.20 -12.37 11.16
CA GLU A 21 16.33 -13.28 11.91
C GLU A 21 15.10 -12.54 12.47
N ILE A 22 15.30 -11.32 12.98
CA ILE A 22 14.20 -10.45 13.45
C ILE A 22 13.26 -10.12 12.29
N HIS A 23 13.78 -9.84 11.11
CA HIS A 23 12.96 -9.59 9.92
C HIS A 23 12.12 -10.82 9.53
N VAL A 24 12.70 -12.02 9.57
CA VAL A 24 11.94 -13.27 9.31
C VAL A 24 10.82 -13.44 10.32
N VAL A 25 11.06 -13.22 11.61
CA VAL A 25 10.02 -13.30 12.66
C VAL A 25 8.89 -12.29 12.45
N LEU A 26 9.17 -11.16 11.81
CA LEU A 26 8.20 -10.12 11.49
C LEU A 26 7.53 -10.30 10.11
N SER A 27 7.64 -11.48 9.49
CA SER A 27 6.88 -11.85 8.29
C SER A 27 5.62 -12.67 8.63
N GLY A 28 4.64 -12.73 7.73
CA GLY A 28 3.40 -13.44 7.94
C GLY A 28 2.68 -13.08 9.25
N ILE A 29 2.55 -11.79 9.54
CA ILE A 29 1.99 -11.29 10.81
C ILE A 29 0.46 -11.37 10.77
N PRO A 30 -0.20 -11.98 11.81
CA PRO A 30 -1.64 -12.01 11.92
C PRO A 30 -2.24 -10.64 12.28
N HIS A 31 -3.54 -10.49 12.07
CA HIS A 31 -4.33 -9.31 12.48
C HIS A 31 -3.95 -8.01 11.76
N ASN A 32 -3.41 -8.10 10.55
CA ASN A 32 -3.22 -6.95 9.68
C ASN A 32 -4.44 -6.78 8.78
N VAL A 33 -5.27 -5.78 9.09
CA VAL A 33 -6.53 -5.51 8.38
C VAL A 33 -6.35 -5.28 6.87
N THR A 34 -5.17 -4.84 6.44
CA THR A 34 -4.88 -4.63 5.02
C THR A 34 -4.54 -5.94 4.32
N THR A 35 -3.70 -6.76 4.95
CA THR A 35 -3.34 -8.10 4.44
C THR A 35 -4.55 -9.03 4.41
N GLU A 36 -5.41 -8.99 5.44
CA GLU A 36 -6.64 -9.78 5.48
C GLU A 36 -7.60 -9.39 4.34
N MET A 37 -7.79 -8.08 4.10
CA MET A 37 -8.57 -7.56 2.97
C MET A 37 -8.01 -8.04 1.62
N ASP A 38 -6.72 -8.05 1.47
CA ASP A 38 -6.01 -8.39 0.25
C ASP A 38 -6.13 -9.89 -0.08
N LEU A 39 -5.95 -10.74 0.93
CA LEU A 39 -6.16 -12.18 0.81
C LEU A 39 -7.61 -12.55 0.48
N GLU A 40 -8.56 -11.78 0.99
CA GLU A 40 -9.97 -11.93 0.66
C GLU A 40 -10.24 -11.55 -0.80
N LEU A 41 -9.69 -10.44 -1.28
CA LEU A 41 -9.77 -10.03 -2.68
C LEU A 41 -9.15 -11.08 -3.61
N TRP A 42 -8.01 -11.65 -3.21
CA TRP A 42 -7.38 -12.76 -3.91
C TRP A 42 -8.29 -13.99 -3.98
N ALA A 43 -8.91 -14.38 -2.87
CA ALA A 43 -9.82 -15.53 -2.83
C ALA A 43 -11.02 -15.35 -3.78
N ILE A 44 -11.61 -14.16 -3.85
CA ILE A 44 -12.68 -13.83 -4.79
C ILE A 44 -12.17 -13.99 -6.23
N ALA A 45 -10.99 -13.47 -6.56
CA ALA A 45 -10.41 -13.57 -7.88
C ALA A 45 -10.19 -15.02 -8.34
N GLN A 46 -9.80 -15.92 -7.42
CA GLN A 46 -9.63 -17.36 -7.72
C GLN A 46 -10.96 -18.04 -8.10
N HIS A 47 -12.09 -17.59 -7.56
CA HIS A 47 -13.41 -18.12 -7.93
C HIS A 47 -13.87 -17.64 -9.31
N ILE A 48 -13.40 -16.47 -9.74
CA ILE A 48 -13.75 -15.90 -11.06
C ILE A 48 -13.01 -16.67 -12.17
N GLY A 49 -11.75 -17.04 -11.95
CA GLY A 49 -10.91 -17.75 -12.91
C GLY A 49 -10.27 -16.83 -13.99
N PRO A 50 -9.33 -17.37 -14.77
CA PRO A 50 -8.46 -16.57 -15.66
C PRO A 50 -9.15 -16.03 -16.93
N ASP A 51 -10.27 -16.60 -17.33
CA ASP A 51 -10.96 -16.28 -18.60
C ASP A 51 -11.96 -15.11 -18.46
N VAL A 52 -11.79 -14.30 -17.40
CA VAL A 52 -12.65 -13.13 -17.24
C VAL A 52 -12.10 -11.93 -17.98
N ASP A 53 -12.88 -11.44 -18.94
CA ASP A 53 -12.65 -10.16 -19.61
C ASP A 53 -13.70 -9.16 -19.14
N ASP A 54 -13.28 -7.90 -19.01
CA ASP A 54 -14.15 -6.76 -18.68
C ASP A 54 -15.04 -6.99 -17.45
N LEU A 55 -14.38 -7.45 -16.35
CA LEU A 55 -15.05 -7.73 -15.07
C LEU A 55 -15.87 -6.52 -14.59
N THR A 56 -15.35 -5.32 -14.81
CA THR A 56 -15.99 -4.09 -14.38
C THR A 56 -17.36 -3.89 -15.04
N THR A 57 -17.45 -3.96 -16.37
CA THR A 57 -18.72 -3.84 -17.09
C THR A 57 -19.68 -4.96 -16.67
N ARG A 58 -19.18 -6.20 -16.60
CA ARG A 58 -20.00 -7.35 -16.21
C ARG A 58 -20.53 -7.22 -14.77
N TYR A 59 -19.76 -6.69 -13.85
CA TYR A 59 -20.20 -6.42 -12.48
C TYR A 59 -21.28 -5.32 -12.44
N LEU A 60 -21.05 -4.19 -13.13
CA LEU A 60 -22.00 -3.08 -13.18
C LEU A 60 -23.33 -3.48 -13.84
N ASP A 61 -23.26 -4.28 -14.89
CA ASP A 61 -24.44 -4.84 -15.61
C ASP A 61 -25.07 -6.04 -14.87
N ARG A 62 -24.52 -6.43 -13.70
CA ARG A 62 -24.97 -7.60 -12.92
C ARG A 62 -24.93 -8.92 -13.72
N ASN A 63 -24.02 -9.01 -14.71
CA ASN A 63 -23.83 -10.15 -15.62
C ASN A 63 -22.66 -11.04 -15.19
N LEU A 64 -22.68 -11.49 -13.93
CA LEU A 64 -21.74 -12.44 -13.33
C LEU A 64 -22.52 -13.54 -12.60
N PRO A 65 -21.92 -14.70 -12.32
CA PRO A 65 -22.51 -15.72 -11.47
C PRO A 65 -22.95 -15.14 -10.11
N ALA A 66 -24.04 -15.63 -9.56
CA ALA A 66 -24.66 -15.06 -8.36
C ALA A 66 -23.74 -15.10 -7.12
N ASP A 67 -22.93 -16.14 -6.99
CA ASP A 67 -21.91 -16.31 -5.92
C ASP A 67 -20.78 -15.31 -6.07
N VAL A 68 -20.32 -15.04 -7.28
CA VAL A 68 -19.29 -14.00 -7.58
C VAL A 68 -19.84 -12.62 -7.26
N LEU A 69 -21.07 -12.30 -7.72
CA LEU A 69 -21.72 -11.02 -7.41
C LEU A 69 -21.85 -10.83 -5.91
N PHE A 70 -22.31 -11.85 -5.19
CA PHE A 70 -22.42 -11.81 -3.74
C PHE A 70 -21.07 -11.58 -3.06
N GLY A 71 -20.01 -12.27 -3.49
CA GLY A 71 -18.66 -12.10 -2.95
C GLY A 71 -18.13 -10.68 -3.15
N LEU A 72 -18.30 -10.10 -4.35
CA LEU A 72 -17.87 -8.73 -4.65
C LEU A 72 -18.71 -7.69 -3.89
N ASP A 73 -20.02 -7.86 -3.81
CA ASP A 73 -20.92 -6.97 -3.07
C ASP A 73 -20.59 -6.97 -1.57
N ASP A 74 -20.35 -8.14 -0.97
CA ASP A 74 -19.99 -8.30 0.43
C ASP A 74 -18.60 -7.70 0.72
N PHE A 75 -17.63 -7.91 -0.19
CA PHE A 75 -16.33 -7.26 -0.12
C PHE A 75 -16.44 -5.73 -0.14
N LEU A 76 -17.19 -5.17 -1.09
CA LEU A 76 -17.41 -3.73 -1.19
C LEU A 76 -18.19 -3.17 -0.01
N ALA A 77 -19.13 -3.92 0.56
CA ALA A 77 -19.83 -3.52 1.79
C ALA A 77 -18.87 -3.38 2.98
N ARG A 78 -17.87 -4.26 3.11
CA ARG A 78 -16.88 -4.24 4.20
C ARG A 78 -15.70 -3.30 3.92
N HIS A 79 -15.18 -3.30 2.70
CA HIS A 79 -13.93 -2.61 2.32
C HIS A 79 -14.13 -1.45 1.36
N GLY A 80 -15.36 -1.17 0.92
CA GLY A 80 -15.68 -0.11 -0.03
C GLY A 80 -15.38 1.32 0.45
N HIS A 81 -15.04 1.50 1.73
CA HIS A 81 -14.53 2.76 2.27
C HIS A 81 -13.07 3.05 1.88
N ARG A 82 -12.36 2.06 1.33
CA ARG A 82 -10.96 2.15 0.89
C ARG A 82 -10.85 2.74 -0.50
N THR A 83 -9.66 3.21 -0.83
CA THR A 83 -9.20 3.60 -2.19
C THR A 83 -7.70 3.88 -2.17
N ALA A 84 -7.05 4.03 -3.33
CA ALA A 84 -5.73 4.65 -3.40
C ALA A 84 -5.86 6.16 -3.06
N GLY A 85 -4.94 6.69 -2.24
CA GLY A 85 -5.05 8.07 -1.76
C GLY A 85 -6.12 8.29 -0.70
N GLU A 86 -6.51 7.27 0.04
CA GLU A 86 -7.67 7.21 0.96
C GLU A 86 -7.68 8.25 2.09
N ILE A 87 -6.57 8.96 2.35
CA ILE A 87 -6.51 10.07 3.33
C ILE A 87 -7.16 11.33 2.77
N ASP A 88 -7.18 11.51 1.46
CA ASP A 88 -7.87 12.62 0.82
C ASP A 88 -9.39 12.35 0.81
N VAL A 89 -10.15 13.25 1.41
CA VAL A 89 -11.62 13.18 1.45
C VAL A 89 -12.23 13.39 0.06
N GLY A 90 -11.54 14.09 -0.84
CA GLY A 90 -11.96 14.35 -2.21
C GLY A 90 -11.89 13.15 -3.15
N VAL A 91 -11.11 12.11 -2.81
CA VAL A 91 -10.95 10.92 -3.66
C VAL A 91 -12.14 9.96 -3.53
N PRO A 92 -12.77 9.51 -4.64
CA PRO A 92 -13.85 8.51 -4.61
C PRO A 92 -13.45 7.21 -3.92
N ARG A 93 -14.36 6.61 -3.19
CA ARG A 93 -14.16 5.31 -2.51
C ARG A 93 -14.57 4.16 -3.44
N TRP A 94 -14.04 2.97 -3.21
CA TRP A 94 -14.39 1.78 -4.01
C TRP A 94 -15.90 1.49 -4.03
N SER A 95 -16.62 1.84 -2.97
CA SER A 95 -18.09 1.75 -2.96
C SER A 95 -18.79 2.78 -3.85
N GLU A 96 -18.11 3.88 -4.21
CA GLU A 96 -18.63 4.93 -5.11
C GLU A 96 -18.17 4.70 -6.55
N ASP A 97 -16.93 4.22 -6.71
CA ASP A 97 -16.30 3.89 -7.99
C ASP A 97 -15.47 2.61 -7.86
N PRO A 98 -16.05 1.44 -8.20
CA PRO A 98 -15.38 0.15 -8.05
C PRO A 98 -14.39 -0.18 -9.16
N HIS A 99 -14.20 0.67 -10.18
CA HIS A 99 -13.35 0.37 -11.34
C HIS A 99 -11.95 -0.05 -10.93
N GLN A 100 -11.33 0.66 -10.00
CA GLN A 100 -9.96 0.36 -9.55
C GLN A 100 -9.86 -1.02 -8.92
N VAL A 101 -10.73 -1.34 -7.97
CA VAL A 101 -10.68 -2.63 -7.26
C VAL A 101 -11.07 -3.79 -8.17
N LEU A 102 -12.01 -3.60 -9.08
CA LEU A 102 -12.39 -4.64 -10.04
C LEU A 102 -11.28 -4.93 -11.06
N ALA A 103 -10.56 -3.90 -11.52
CA ALA A 103 -9.37 -4.08 -12.36
C ALA A 103 -8.27 -4.89 -11.63
N LEU A 104 -8.11 -4.71 -10.32
CA LEU A 104 -7.19 -5.50 -9.51
C LEU A 104 -7.65 -6.96 -9.38
N VAL A 105 -8.95 -7.19 -9.15
CA VAL A 105 -9.54 -8.55 -9.13
C VAL A 105 -9.34 -9.26 -10.47
N GLU A 106 -9.57 -8.57 -11.58
CA GLU A 106 -9.33 -9.10 -12.92
C GLU A 106 -7.86 -9.48 -13.13
N ASN A 107 -6.93 -8.62 -12.69
CA ASN A 107 -5.50 -8.93 -12.73
C ASN A 107 -5.15 -10.16 -11.91
N TYR A 108 -5.69 -10.30 -10.69
CA TYR A 108 -5.50 -11.48 -9.85
C TYR A 108 -6.08 -12.74 -10.46
N ALA A 109 -7.26 -12.67 -11.05
CA ALA A 109 -7.89 -13.80 -11.72
C ALA A 109 -7.02 -14.33 -12.88
N ARG A 110 -6.42 -13.43 -13.67
CA ARG A 110 -5.52 -13.82 -14.78
C ARG A 110 -4.19 -14.40 -14.30
N THR A 111 -3.63 -13.90 -13.22
CA THR A 111 -2.27 -14.27 -12.75
C THR A 111 -2.25 -15.43 -11.76
N GLY A 112 -3.37 -15.74 -11.12
CA GLY A 112 -3.49 -16.71 -10.02
C GLY A 112 -3.16 -18.19 -10.36
N GLY A 113 -3.11 -18.56 -11.65
CA GLY A 113 -2.77 -19.93 -12.08
C GLY A 113 -1.26 -20.23 -12.22
N ALA A 114 -0.39 -19.22 -12.13
CA ALA A 114 1.03 -19.31 -12.51
C ALA A 114 2.00 -19.60 -11.33
N GLY A 115 1.55 -20.24 -10.26
CA GLY A 115 2.40 -20.56 -9.10
C GLY A 115 2.54 -19.39 -8.09
N HIS A 116 1.76 -18.34 -8.25
CA HIS A 116 1.76 -17.16 -7.41
C HIS A 116 0.55 -17.15 -6.46
N ASP A 117 0.43 -18.18 -5.64
CA ASP A 117 -0.60 -18.27 -4.61
C ASP A 117 -0.22 -17.38 -3.41
N ALA A 118 -0.82 -16.20 -3.35
CA ALA A 118 -0.58 -15.22 -2.30
C ALA A 118 -0.92 -15.74 -0.91
N ALA A 119 -2.01 -16.49 -0.77
CA ALA A 119 -2.42 -17.07 0.51
C ALA A 119 -1.40 -18.12 0.98
N ARG A 120 -0.94 -18.96 0.07
CA ARG A 120 0.10 -19.96 0.35
C ARG A 120 1.43 -19.30 0.72
N ARG A 121 1.84 -18.24 -0.01
CA ARG A 121 3.06 -17.49 0.29
C ARG A 121 3.00 -16.85 1.68
N PHE A 122 1.88 -16.19 2.01
CA PHE A 122 1.66 -15.63 3.34
C PHE A 122 1.74 -16.70 4.44
N GLN A 123 1.10 -17.85 4.22
CA GLN A 123 1.14 -18.96 5.16
C GLN A 123 2.56 -19.53 5.32
N GLN A 124 3.32 -19.69 4.23
CA GLN A 124 4.72 -20.12 4.29
C GLN A 124 5.58 -19.16 5.11
N CYS A 125 5.44 -17.85 4.87
CA CYS A 125 6.13 -16.83 5.67
C CYS A 125 5.76 -16.90 7.15
N ALA A 126 4.50 -17.17 7.49
CA ALA A 126 4.05 -17.32 8.87
C ALA A 126 4.63 -18.57 9.53
N GLU A 127 4.75 -19.68 8.80
CA GLU A 127 5.36 -20.93 9.27
C GLU A 127 6.87 -20.75 9.49
N GLU A 128 7.59 -20.17 8.52
CA GLU A 128 9.02 -19.86 8.63
C GLU A 128 9.31 -18.93 9.82
N ALA A 129 8.48 -17.91 10.02
CA ALA A 129 8.59 -17.02 11.16
C ALA A 129 8.39 -17.74 12.51
N GLN A 130 7.50 -18.72 12.57
CA GLN A 130 7.27 -19.53 13.78
C GLN A 130 8.45 -20.47 14.07
N VAL A 131 9.04 -21.08 13.03
CA VAL A 131 10.25 -21.90 13.13
C VAL A 131 11.41 -21.03 13.65
N MET A 132 11.65 -19.89 13.00
CA MET A 132 12.70 -18.94 13.39
C MET A 132 12.52 -18.45 14.84
N ALA A 133 11.30 -18.11 15.24
CA ALA A 133 11.01 -17.70 16.62
C ALA A 133 11.38 -18.82 17.63
N THR A 134 11.11 -20.08 17.29
CA THR A 134 11.46 -21.22 18.14
C THR A 134 12.98 -21.41 18.22
N GLU A 135 13.70 -21.28 17.10
CA GLU A 135 15.15 -21.36 17.06
C GLU A 135 15.81 -20.24 17.89
N ILE A 136 15.34 -19.01 17.75
CA ILE A 136 15.82 -17.86 18.53
C ILE A 136 15.63 -18.12 20.03
N VAL A 137 14.47 -18.60 20.45
CA VAL A 137 14.18 -18.92 21.85
C VAL A 137 15.11 -20.03 22.37
N SER A 138 15.43 -21.05 21.56
CA SER A 138 16.29 -22.16 21.93
C SER A 138 17.73 -21.75 22.27
N ARG A 139 18.21 -20.64 21.72
CA ARG A 139 19.56 -20.07 21.97
C ARG A 139 19.67 -19.25 23.26
N SER A 140 18.56 -19.14 24.02
CA SER A 140 18.55 -18.39 25.26
C SER A 140 19.45 -19.05 26.33
N PRO A 141 20.22 -18.27 27.13
CA PRO A 141 21.20 -18.78 28.05
C PRO A 141 20.60 -19.57 29.22
N ASN A 142 19.33 -19.36 29.54
CA ASN A 142 18.62 -20.08 30.61
C ASN A 142 17.10 -20.05 30.39
N ARG A 143 16.36 -20.85 31.15
CA ARG A 143 14.90 -21.01 31.06
C ARG A 143 14.10 -19.71 31.26
N LEU A 144 14.59 -18.78 32.11
CA LEU A 144 13.91 -17.50 32.35
C LEU A 144 14.02 -16.58 31.13
N HIS A 145 15.22 -16.49 30.53
CA HIS A 145 15.41 -15.73 29.30
C HIS A 145 14.60 -16.34 28.15
N ALA A 146 14.57 -17.68 28.03
CA ALA A 146 13.77 -18.37 27.02
C ALA A 146 12.27 -18.06 27.14
N ARG A 147 11.71 -18.13 28.37
CA ARG A 147 10.29 -17.78 28.61
C ARG A 147 9.99 -16.32 28.31
N PHE A 148 10.89 -15.41 28.68
CA PHE A 148 10.70 -13.98 28.40
C PHE A 148 10.84 -13.68 26.90
N ALA A 149 11.81 -14.28 26.20
CA ALA A 149 11.96 -14.14 24.76
C ALA A 149 10.73 -14.69 24.02
N ALA A 150 10.24 -15.89 24.39
CA ALA A 150 9.04 -16.47 23.80
C ALA A 150 7.80 -15.56 24.01
N PHE A 151 7.62 -15.04 25.22
CA PHE A 151 6.53 -14.11 25.52
C PHE A 151 6.65 -12.83 24.70
N LEU A 152 7.85 -12.26 24.60
CA LEU A 152 8.09 -11.03 23.83
C LEU A 152 7.81 -11.23 22.34
N LEU A 153 8.30 -12.33 21.75
CA LEU A 153 8.08 -12.69 20.36
C LEU A 153 6.59 -12.89 20.06
N ASP A 154 5.90 -13.66 20.90
CA ASP A 154 4.45 -13.85 20.76
C ASP A 154 3.69 -12.52 20.82
N ARG A 155 3.94 -11.70 21.84
CA ARG A 155 3.27 -10.39 21.95
C ARG A 155 3.55 -9.46 20.79
N VAL A 156 4.78 -9.43 20.28
CA VAL A 156 5.11 -8.60 19.14
C VAL A 156 4.39 -9.08 17.89
N ARG A 157 4.38 -10.39 17.62
CA ARG A 157 3.66 -10.95 16.47
C ARG A 157 2.15 -10.66 16.54
N GLN A 158 1.54 -10.82 17.70
CA GLN A 158 0.11 -10.53 17.89
C GLN A 158 -0.25 -9.05 17.73
N LEU A 159 0.65 -8.14 18.11
CA LEU A 159 0.35 -6.70 18.13
C LEU A 159 0.88 -5.95 16.90
N ALA A 160 1.84 -6.50 16.16
CA ALA A 160 2.45 -5.80 15.05
C ALA A 160 1.48 -5.56 13.88
N GLY A 161 0.58 -6.51 13.60
CA GLY A 161 -0.47 -6.35 12.59
C GLY A 161 -1.46 -5.24 12.90
N MET A 162 -1.71 -4.97 14.19
CA MET A 162 -2.59 -3.88 14.63
C MET A 162 -2.03 -2.48 14.33
N ARG A 163 -0.81 -2.38 13.80
CA ARG A 163 -0.21 -1.10 13.41
C ARG A 163 -1.05 -0.35 12.36
N GLU A 164 -1.70 -1.07 11.46
CA GLU A 164 -2.55 -0.49 10.42
C GLU A 164 -3.93 -0.05 10.95
N LEU A 165 -4.36 -0.55 12.11
CA LEU A 165 -5.69 -0.29 12.67
C LEU A 165 -5.99 1.20 12.93
N PRO A 166 -5.08 2.05 13.47
CA PRO A 166 -5.36 3.47 13.65
C PRO A 166 -5.64 4.19 12.33
N LYS A 167 -4.88 3.89 11.27
CA LYS A 167 -5.13 4.44 9.93
C LYS A 167 -6.47 3.94 9.39
N TYR A 168 -6.75 2.65 9.52
CA TYR A 168 -8.02 2.04 9.12
C TYR A 168 -9.22 2.74 9.78
N CYS A 169 -9.17 2.96 11.09
CA CYS A 169 -10.24 3.67 11.82
C CYS A 169 -10.37 5.14 11.35
N ALA A 170 -9.26 5.83 11.09
CA ALA A 170 -9.29 7.19 10.56
C ALA A 170 -9.96 7.23 9.17
N VAL A 171 -9.63 6.28 8.29
CA VAL A 171 -10.22 6.19 6.94
C VAL A 171 -11.72 5.91 6.98
N LEU A 172 -12.20 5.09 7.92
CA LEU A 172 -13.66 4.92 8.15
C LEU A 172 -14.33 6.25 8.49
N GLY A 173 -13.70 7.07 9.35
CA GLY A 173 -14.19 8.42 9.68
C GLY A 173 -14.20 9.35 8.48
N ILE A 174 -13.12 9.35 7.69
CA ILE A 174 -13.02 10.15 6.46
C ILE A 174 -14.07 9.73 5.43
N ALA A 175 -14.29 8.43 5.24
CA ALA A 175 -15.32 7.93 4.32
C ALA A 175 -16.74 8.30 4.78
N ALA A 176 -17.00 8.31 6.09
CA ALA A 176 -18.26 8.80 6.64
C ALA A 176 -18.45 10.30 6.41
N ALA A 177 -17.41 11.11 6.67
CA ALA A 177 -17.43 12.55 6.40
C ALA A 177 -17.67 12.81 4.90
N ARG A 178 -16.97 12.09 4.00
CA ARG A 178 -17.17 12.22 2.56
C ARG A 178 -18.62 12.00 2.15
N ARG A 179 -19.28 10.96 2.66
CA ARG A 179 -20.70 10.68 2.34
C ARG A 179 -21.61 11.86 2.70
N HIS A 180 -21.41 12.47 3.86
CA HIS A 180 -22.20 13.62 4.29
C HIS A 180 -21.90 14.86 3.46
N LEU A 181 -20.63 15.17 3.22
CA LEU A 181 -20.21 16.30 2.38
C LEU A 181 -20.74 16.15 0.95
N ARG A 182 -20.68 14.97 0.37
CA ARG A 182 -21.18 14.72 -0.97
C ARG A 182 -22.71 14.79 -1.05
N ALA A 183 -23.44 14.43 0.01
CA ALA A 183 -24.88 14.64 0.09
C ALA A 183 -25.22 16.14 0.07
N ILE A 184 -24.52 16.96 0.86
CA ILE A 184 -24.63 18.43 0.83
C ILE A 184 -24.30 18.95 -0.58
N GLY A 185 -23.21 18.48 -1.20
CA GLY A 185 -22.84 18.82 -2.56
C GLY A 185 -23.92 18.51 -3.59
N THR A 186 -24.62 17.38 -3.42
CA THR A 186 -25.71 16.98 -4.30
C THR A 186 -26.90 17.98 -4.20
N GLU A 187 -27.23 18.43 -3.00
CA GLU A 187 -28.27 19.45 -2.78
C GLU A 187 -27.86 20.80 -3.38
N LEU A 188 -26.63 21.25 -3.15
CA LEU A 188 -26.10 22.51 -3.68
C LEU A 188 -25.99 22.49 -5.20
N ALA A 189 -25.62 21.38 -5.82
CA ALA A 189 -25.64 21.20 -7.27
C ALA A 189 -27.06 21.21 -7.82
N GLY A 190 -28.00 20.58 -7.13
CA GLY A 190 -29.44 20.60 -7.49
C GLY A 190 -30.05 22.00 -7.47
N THR A 191 -29.57 22.89 -6.62
CA THR A 191 -30.00 24.31 -6.57
C THR A 191 -29.17 25.22 -7.49
N GLY A 192 -28.14 24.70 -8.17
CA GLY A 192 -27.29 25.47 -9.09
C GLY A 192 -26.25 26.36 -8.42
N GLN A 193 -26.01 26.20 -7.12
CA GLN A 193 -24.98 26.92 -6.39
C GLN A 193 -23.57 26.44 -6.73
N ILE A 194 -23.41 25.16 -7.08
CA ILE A 194 -22.18 24.55 -7.60
C ILE A 194 -22.49 23.73 -8.86
N ALA A 195 -21.48 23.39 -9.66
CA ALA A 195 -21.67 22.66 -10.92
C ALA A 195 -21.76 21.15 -10.70
N ASN A 196 -20.95 20.61 -9.77
CA ASN A 196 -20.86 19.19 -9.47
C ASN A 196 -20.93 18.95 -7.96
N PRO A 197 -21.50 17.83 -7.49
CA PRO A 197 -21.50 17.47 -6.07
C PRO A 197 -20.13 17.46 -5.42
N ASP A 198 -19.09 17.07 -6.16
CA ASP A 198 -17.72 16.97 -5.65
C ASP A 198 -17.00 18.33 -5.56
N ASP A 199 -17.64 19.44 -6.00
CA ASP A 199 -17.12 20.80 -5.87
C ASP A 199 -16.94 21.22 -4.39
N VAL A 200 -17.71 20.63 -3.50
CA VAL A 200 -17.60 20.87 -2.05
C VAL A 200 -16.22 20.53 -1.47
N PHE A 201 -15.48 19.63 -2.11
CA PHE A 201 -14.13 19.24 -1.67
C PHE A 201 -13.04 20.26 -1.99
N PHE A 202 -13.38 21.32 -2.73
CA PHE A 202 -12.51 22.47 -2.98
C PHE A 202 -12.74 23.62 -1.99
N LEU A 203 -13.68 23.47 -1.04
CA LEU A 203 -14.01 24.46 -0.03
C LEU A 203 -13.56 24.01 1.35
N ASP A 204 -13.18 24.97 2.20
CA ASP A 204 -13.03 24.71 3.62
C ASP A 204 -14.39 24.76 4.34
N TYR A 205 -14.38 24.51 5.65
CA TYR A 205 -15.61 24.45 6.44
C TYR A 205 -16.37 25.78 6.49
N GLU A 206 -15.65 26.90 6.60
CA GLU A 206 -16.25 28.25 6.69
C GLU A 206 -16.86 28.62 5.33
N GLU A 207 -16.12 28.43 4.24
CA GLU A 207 -16.57 28.70 2.86
C GLU A 207 -17.78 27.81 2.47
N LEU A 208 -17.80 26.55 2.90
CA LEU A 208 -18.95 25.68 2.69
C LEU A 208 -20.17 26.19 3.46
N SER A 209 -19.98 26.69 4.69
CA SER A 209 -21.08 27.29 5.48
C SER A 209 -21.62 28.55 4.83
N GLU A 210 -20.74 29.43 4.35
CA GLU A 210 -21.12 30.65 3.60
C GLU A 210 -21.87 30.30 2.30
N LEU A 211 -21.42 29.26 1.58
CA LEU A 211 -22.11 28.80 0.37
C LEU A 211 -23.54 28.29 0.67
N ILE A 212 -23.73 27.56 1.78
CA ILE A 212 -25.05 27.12 2.24
C ILE A 212 -25.96 28.32 2.57
N GLU A 213 -25.39 29.41 3.10
CA GLU A 213 -26.08 30.67 3.40
C GLU A 213 -26.35 31.52 2.16
N GLY A 214 -25.84 31.12 0.98
CA GLY A 214 -26.12 31.74 -0.31
C GLY A 214 -24.98 32.58 -0.90
N ALA A 215 -23.76 32.50 -0.34
CA ALA A 215 -22.58 33.12 -0.95
C ALA A 215 -22.22 32.42 -2.29
N ASP A 216 -21.56 33.14 -3.19
CA ASP A 216 -21.08 32.58 -4.48
C ASP A 216 -19.59 32.29 -4.42
N HIS A 217 -19.23 31.01 -4.35
CA HIS A 217 -17.84 30.52 -4.34
C HIS A 217 -17.42 29.82 -5.65
N ARG A 218 -18.22 29.91 -6.74
CA ARG A 218 -17.91 29.23 -8.02
C ARG A 218 -16.56 29.61 -8.60
N GLY A 219 -16.16 30.90 -8.49
CA GLY A 219 -14.84 31.35 -8.93
C GLY A 219 -13.72 30.73 -8.13
N LEU A 220 -13.82 30.70 -6.80
CA LEU A 220 -12.85 30.09 -5.91
C LEU A 220 -12.69 28.57 -6.17
N ILE A 221 -13.81 27.87 -6.36
CA ILE A 221 -13.81 26.45 -6.71
C ILE A 221 -13.07 26.20 -8.03
N ALA A 222 -13.34 27.02 -9.05
CA ALA A 222 -12.67 26.90 -10.36
C ALA A 222 -11.16 27.10 -10.26
N ASP A 223 -10.71 28.14 -9.53
CA ASP A 223 -9.29 28.43 -9.32
C ASP A 223 -8.58 27.29 -8.57
N ARG A 224 -9.19 26.77 -7.50
CA ARG A 224 -8.64 25.66 -6.73
C ARG A 224 -8.60 24.35 -7.52
N ARG A 225 -9.59 24.09 -8.36
CA ARG A 225 -9.60 22.95 -9.27
C ARG A 225 -8.44 23.04 -10.26
N GLU A 226 -8.21 24.20 -10.87
CA GLU A 226 -7.09 24.41 -11.79
C GLU A 226 -5.75 24.15 -11.10
N VAL A 227 -5.58 24.69 -9.87
CA VAL A 227 -4.39 24.45 -9.06
C VAL A 227 -4.23 22.94 -8.79
N HIS A 228 -5.29 22.26 -8.35
CA HIS A 228 -5.27 20.82 -8.06
C HIS A 228 -4.87 19.99 -9.28
N GLU A 229 -5.48 20.24 -10.44
CA GLU A 229 -5.14 19.57 -11.69
C GLU A 229 -3.70 19.81 -12.14
N ARG A 230 -3.18 21.02 -11.91
CA ARG A 230 -1.78 21.34 -12.16
C ARG A 230 -0.86 20.56 -11.23
N GLU A 231 -1.17 20.49 -9.93
CA GLU A 231 -0.35 19.78 -8.94
C GLU A 231 -0.37 18.25 -9.15
N LEU A 232 -1.48 17.68 -9.59
CA LEU A 232 -1.53 16.24 -9.98
C LEU A 232 -0.57 15.89 -11.13
N ARG A 233 -0.15 16.86 -11.94
CA ARG A 233 0.85 16.65 -13.01
C ARG A 233 2.29 16.75 -12.53
N ARG A 234 2.51 17.08 -11.25
CA ARG A 234 3.85 17.19 -10.66
C ARG A 234 4.53 15.82 -10.64
N LYS A 235 5.71 15.73 -11.23
CA LYS A 235 6.47 14.47 -11.37
C LYS A 235 7.40 14.19 -10.19
N HIS A 236 7.81 15.23 -9.48
CA HIS A 236 8.72 15.15 -8.35
C HIS A 236 8.13 15.85 -7.13
N LEU A 237 8.20 15.16 -5.99
CA LEU A 237 7.84 15.73 -4.69
C LEU A 237 9.06 15.58 -3.78
N PRO A 238 9.58 16.68 -3.20
CA PRO A 238 10.71 16.59 -2.29
C PRO A 238 10.30 15.86 -1.01
N ARG A 239 11.19 15.03 -0.47
CA ARG A 239 10.97 14.34 0.82
C ARG A 239 11.02 15.30 1.99
N LEU A 240 11.85 16.32 1.87
CA LEU A 240 12.04 17.38 2.85
C LEU A 240 12.08 18.71 2.13
N LEU A 241 11.20 19.60 2.53
CA LEU A 241 11.15 20.98 2.07
C LEU A 241 11.30 21.88 3.30
N LEU A 242 12.31 22.76 3.29
CA LEU A 242 12.47 23.76 4.33
C LEU A 242 11.49 24.92 4.12
N SER A 243 11.25 25.70 5.16
CA SER A 243 10.31 26.83 5.13
C SER A 243 10.69 27.95 4.15
N ASP A 244 11.95 27.98 3.71
CA ASP A 244 12.46 28.91 2.69
C ASP A 244 12.38 28.35 1.25
N GLY A 245 11.78 27.15 1.08
CA GLY A 245 11.69 26.46 -0.21
C GLY A 245 12.92 25.65 -0.60
N THR A 246 13.93 25.58 0.26
CA THR A 246 15.13 24.77 0.00
C THR A 246 14.80 23.28 0.10
N GLU A 247 15.22 22.51 -0.89
CA GLU A 247 15.24 21.04 -0.89
C GLU A 247 16.63 20.54 -0.49
N PRO A 248 16.86 20.13 0.77
CA PRO A 248 18.20 19.72 1.24
C PRO A 248 18.81 18.56 0.44
N GLU A 249 17.98 17.69 -0.12
CA GLU A 249 18.44 16.55 -0.93
C GLU A 249 19.16 16.99 -2.22
N THR A 250 18.79 18.14 -2.79
CA THR A 250 19.46 18.69 -3.97
C THR A 250 20.88 19.22 -3.68
N LEU A 251 21.15 19.50 -2.40
CA LEU A 251 22.46 19.96 -1.94
C LEU A 251 23.42 18.80 -1.62
N LEU A 252 22.87 17.59 -1.44
CA LEU A 252 23.66 16.39 -1.21
C LEU A 252 24.12 15.84 -2.57
N THR A 253 25.41 15.98 -2.84
CA THR A 253 26.03 15.32 -3.99
C THR A 253 26.01 13.80 -3.74
N VAL A 254 25.00 13.10 -4.27
CA VAL A 254 25.06 11.64 -4.32
C VAL A 254 26.18 11.30 -5.31
N GLU A 255 27.27 10.75 -4.81
CA GLU A 255 28.28 10.17 -5.69
C GLU A 255 27.57 9.21 -6.64
N LYS A 256 27.71 9.43 -7.94
CA LYS A 256 27.19 8.52 -8.96
C LYS A 256 27.97 7.21 -8.80
N SER A 257 27.41 6.28 -8.04
CA SER A 257 27.95 4.93 -7.96
C SER A 257 27.67 4.20 -9.28
N ASP A 258 28.64 3.43 -9.72
CA ASP A 258 28.64 2.67 -10.97
C ASP A 258 27.39 1.76 -11.09
N GLY A 259 26.38 2.23 -11.81
CA GLY A 259 25.27 1.39 -12.30
C GLY A 259 24.25 0.89 -11.28
N ALA A 260 24.37 1.19 -9.98
CA ALA A 260 23.42 0.78 -8.95
C ALA A 260 22.69 1.96 -8.31
N LEU A 261 21.40 1.78 -7.97
CA LEU A 261 20.66 2.68 -7.12
C LEU A 261 20.71 2.19 -5.68
N HIS A 262 20.81 3.13 -4.75
CA HIS A 262 20.87 2.84 -3.32
C HIS A 262 19.63 3.32 -2.60
N GLY A 263 19.12 2.50 -1.69
CA GLY A 263 17.99 2.79 -0.82
C GLY A 263 18.17 2.11 0.53
N THR A 264 17.08 1.87 1.20
CA THR A 264 17.04 1.18 2.48
C THR A 264 16.48 -0.23 2.28
N SER A 265 17.15 -1.24 2.85
CA SER A 265 16.62 -2.60 2.92
C SER A 265 15.23 -2.61 3.59
N ALA A 266 14.25 -3.16 2.89
CA ALA A 266 12.87 -3.24 3.39
C ALA A 266 12.42 -4.69 3.61
N SER A 267 12.80 -5.58 2.71
CA SER A 267 12.58 -7.03 2.80
C SER A 267 13.73 -7.76 2.14
N THR A 268 14.17 -8.85 2.74
CA THR A 268 15.35 -9.59 2.32
C THR A 268 15.14 -10.39 1.03
N GLY A 269 16.24 -10.84 0.43
CA GLY A 269 16.24 -11.63 -0.79
C GLY A 269 16.81 -10.90 -1.98
N THR A 270 16.97 -11.62 -3.10
CA THR A 270 17.44 -11.09 -4.38
C THR A 270 16.55 -11.61 -5.49
N VAL A 271 16.12 -10.72 -6.38
CA VAL A 271 15.29 -11.08 -7.53
C VAL A 271 15.65 -10.24 -8.74
N THR A 272 15.65 -10.86 -9.91
CA THR A 272 15.82 -10.19 -11.21
C THR A 272 14.53 -10.33 -12.00
N GLY A 273 14.08 -9.24 -12.59
CA GLY A 273 12.84 -9.20 -13.38
C GLY A 273 12.70 -7.93 -14.20
N VAL A 274 11.57 -7.83 -14.89
CA VAL A 274 11.24 -6.67 -15.71
C VAL A 274 10.63 -5.59 -14.83
N ALA A 275 11.18 -4.39 -14.85
CA ALA A 275 10.65 -3.25 -14.12
C ALA A 275 9.33 -2.76 -14.73
N ARG A 276 8.32 -2.58 -13.88
CA ARG A 276 7.07 -1.89 -14.21
C ARG A 276 6.98 -0.61 -13.39
N VAL A 277 7.15 0.50 -14.08
CA VAL A 277 7.12 1.83 -13.46
C VAL A 277 5.67 2.29 -13.36
N VAL A 278 5.10 2.16 -12.17
CA VAL A 278 3.69 2.45 -11.89
C VAL A 278 3.59 3.74 -11.09
N ARG A 279 2.82 4.70 -11.60
CA ARG A 279 2.46 5.95 -10.92
C ARG A 279 0.99 6.01 -10.51
N ASP A 280 0.16 5.22 -11.18
CA ASP A 280 -1.28 5.12 -10.92
C ASP A 280 -1.65 3.63 -10.83
N PRO A 281 -2.00 3.13 -9.63
CA PRO A 281 -2.30 1.72 -9.42
C PRO A 281 -3.53 1.25 -10.21
N ALA A 282 -4.47 2.15 -10.52
CA ALA A 282 -5.67 1.82 -11.28
C ALA A 282 -5.38 1.41 -12.74
N LYS A 283 -4.24 1.84 -13.28
CA LYS A 283 -3.82 1.55 -14.67
C LYS A 283 -2.72 0.50 -14.74
N ALA A 284 -2.26 0.02 -13.59
CA ALA A 284 -1.15 -0.89 -13.54
C ALA A 284 -1.54 -2.30 -13.99
N ARG A 285 -0.68 -2.90 -14.81
CA ARG A 285 -0.73 -4.32 -15.15
C ARG A 285 0.63 -4.92 -14.88
N LEU A 286 0.68 -5.84 -13.93
CA LEU A 286 1.88 -6.59 -13.59
C LEU A 286 1.70 -8.04 -14.02
N GLU A 287 2.77 -8.60 -14.56
CA GLU A 287 2.88 -10.02 -14.85
C GLU A 287 3.73 -10.72 -13.78
N PRO A 288 3.54 -12.01 -13.52
CA PRO A 288 4.40 -12.77 -12.63
C PRO A 288 5.88 -12.67 -13.05
N GLY A 289 6.75 -12.29 -12.12
CA GLY A 289 8.17 -12.03 -12.41
C GLY A 289 8.52 -10.55 -12.55
N ASP A 290 7.52 -9.67 -12.69
CA ASP A 290 7.76 -8.24 -12.78
C ASP A 290 8.22 -7.64 -11.43
N ILE A 291 8.97 -6.57 -11.52
CA ILE A 291 9.42 -5.75 -10.39
C ILE A 291 8.63 -4.45 -10.38
N LEU A 292 7.85 -4.24 -9.33
CA LEU A 292 7.08 -3.00 -9.16
C LEU A 292 8.02 -1.85 -8.76
N VAL A 293 8.04 -0.80 -9.58
CA VAL A 293 8.75 0.45 -9.30
C VAL A 293 7.72 1.55 -9.12
N ALA A 294 7.64 2.14 -7.93
CA ALA A 294 6.61 3.11 -7.58
C ALA A 294 7.17 4.32 -6.80
N PRO A 295 6.52 5.52 -6.88
CA PRO A 295 6.94 6.68 -6.10
C PRO A 295 6.69 6.47 -4.60
N SER A 296 5.53 6.01 -4.23
CA SER A 296 5.15 5.59 -2.87
C SER A 296 3.94 4.67 -2.97
N THR A 297 3.61 4.00 -1.88
CA THR A 297 2.47 3.09 -1.85
C THR A 297 1.62 3.29 -0.60
N ASP A 298 0.33 3.12 -0.76
CA ASP A 298 -0.66 3.06 0.32
C ASP A 298 -1.46 1.74 0.23
N PRO A 299 -2.40 1.47 1.15
CA PRO A 299 -3.15 0.23 1.13
C PRO A 299 -3.93 -0.06 -0.16
N GLY A 300 -4.28 0.96 -0.96
CA GLY A 300 -4.88 0.77 -2.28
C GLY A 300 -3.92 0.18 -3.32
N TRP A 301 -2.60 0.14 -3.03
CA TRP A 301 -1.59 -0.48 -3.89
C TRP A 301 -1.30 -1.93 -3.52
N THR A 302 -1.71 -2.37 -2.32
CA THR A 302 -1.35 -3.69 -1.80
C THR A 302 -1.66 -4.83 -2.77
N PRO A 303 -2.77 -4.80 -3.52
CA PRO A 303 -3.05 -5.83 -4.50
C PRO A 303 -1.98 -6.01 -5.58
N LEU A 304 -1.24 -4.98 -5.96
CA LEU A 304 -0.15 -5.09 -6.94
C LEU A 304 1.05 -5.87 -6.40
N PHE A 305 1.26 -5.86 -5.08
CA PHE A 305 2.37 -6.57 -4.45
C PHE A 305 2.24 -8.08 -4.58
N LEU A 306 1.02 -8.61 -4.60
CA LEU A 306 0.80 -10.05 -4.73
C LEU A 306 1.28 -10.61 -6.08
N THR A 307 1.26 -9.79 -7.12
CA THR A 307 1.74 -10.17 -8.46
C THR A 307 3.24 -9.87 -8.62
N ALA A 308 3.76 -8.84 -7.93
CA ALA A 308 5.15 -8.44 -8.03
C ALA A 308 6.10 -9.47 -7.43
N SER A 309 7.22 -9.70 -8.09
CA SER A 309 8.33 -10.53 -7.59
C SER A 309 9.37 -9.74 -6.83
N GLY A 310 9.42 -8.41 -7.01
CA GLY A 310 10.28 -7.47 -6.30
C GLY A 310 9.66 -6.10 -6.21
N LEU A 311 10.16 -5.26 -5.29
CA LEU A 311 9.62 -3.94 -5.02
C LEU A 311 10.72 -2.89 -4.91
N VAL A 312 10.56 -1.78 -5.63
CA VAL A 312 11.43 -0.60 -5.54
C VAL A 312 10.55 0.64 -5.34
N MET A 313 10.81 1.40 -4.28
CA MET A 313 10.05 2.61 -3.98
C MET A 313 10.95 3.83 -3.81
N GLU A 314 10.56 4.96 -4.41
CA GLU A 314 11.29 6.22 -4.23
C GLU A 314 11.20 6.73 -2.80
N MET A 315 10.00 6.70 -2.23
CA MET A 315 9.74 7.17 -0.87
C MET A 315 9.44 6.00 0.06
N GLY A 316 9.71 6.23 1.33
CA GLY A 316 9.45 5.27 2.39
C GLY A 316 10.71 4.89 3.15
N GLY A 317 10.49 4.23 4.27
CA GLY A 317 11.53 3.67 5.13
C GLY A 317 11.18 2.25 5.53
N PRO A 318 11.98 1.60 6.41
CA PRO A 318 11.77 0.20 6.81
C PRO A 318 10.38 -0.08 7.44
N ASN A 319 9.71 0.96 7.90
CA ASN A 319 8.39 0.89 8.53
C ASN A 319 7.28 1.50 7.66
N SER A 320 7.54 1.81 6.37
CA SER A 320 6.50 2.25 5.44
C SER A 320 5.52 1.11 5.16
N HIS A 321 4.34 1.45 4.62
CA HIS A 321 3.32 0.47 4.26
C HIS A 321 3.87 -0.61 3.33
N GLY A 322 4.45 -0.21 2.19
CA GLY A 322 4.99 -1.17 1.22
C GLY A 322 6.15 -2.02 1.76
N ALA A 323 7.02 -1.46 2.62
CA ALA A 323 8.07 -2.23 3.29
C ALA A 323 7.48 -3.33 4.20
N THR A 324 6.38 -3.03 4.88
CA THR A 324 5.69 -3.99 5.74
C THR A 324 5.04 -5.10 4.93
N VAL A 325 4.28 -4.74 3.90
CA VAL A 325 3.62 -5.71 3.02
C VAL A 325 4.64 -6.59 2.31
N ALA A 326 5.74 -6.00 1.78
CA ALA A 326 6.81 -6.77 1.16
C ALA A 326 7.39 -7.85 2.10
N ARG A 327 7.58 -7.53 3.39
CA ARG A 327 8.02 -8.51 4.40
C ARG A 327 6.98 -9.58 4.67
N GLU A 328 5.71 -9.21 4.77
CA GLU A 328 4.63 -10.15 5.04
C GLU A 328 4.50 -11.22 3.96
N TYR A 329 4.76 -10.85 2.71
CA TYR A 329 4.74 -11.76 1.56
C TYR A 329 6.12 -12.28 1.14
N GLY A 330 7.19 -11.94 1.85
CA GLY A 330 8.55 -12.37 1.52
C GLY A 330 9.04 -11.86 0.16
N ILE A 331 8.61 -10.67 -0.28
CA ILE A 331 9.00 -10.05 -1.55
C ILE A 331 10.26 -9.23 -1.32
N PRO A 332 11.38 -9.48 -2.04
CA PRO A 332 12.58 -8.65 -1.96
C PRO A 332 12.25 -7.18 -2.25
N ALA A 333 12.65 -6.27 -1.35
CA ALA A 333 12.24 -4.87 -1.47
C ALA A 333 13.32 -3.89 -1.03
N VAL A 334 13.46 -2.81 -1.80
CA VAL A 334 14.29 -1.65 -1.50
C VAL A 334 13.43 -0.39 -1.53
N VAL A 335 13.45 0.39 -0.46
CA VAL A 335 12.66 1.61 -0.32
C VAL A 335 13.56 2.83 -0.13
N GLY A 336 13.00 4.00 -0.40
CA GLY A 336 13.78 5.21 -0.28
C GLY A 336 14.88 5.34 -1.35
N VAL A 337 14.62 4.85 -2.55
CA VAL A 337 15.55 4.92 -3.70
C VAL A 337 15.27 6.21 -4.46
N PRO A 338 16.13 7.23 -4.39
CA PRO A 338 15.87 8.52 -5.03
C PRO A 338 15.72 8.36 -6.55
N ASP A 339 14.69 9.02 -7.10
CA ASP A 339 14.42 9.09 -8.53
C ASP A 339 14.22 7.72 -9.23
N ALA A 340 13.88 6.66 -8.50
CA ALA A 340 13.75 5.33 -9.08
C ALA A 340 12.78 5.30 -10.27
N THR A 341 11.63 5.99 -10.18
CA THR A 341 10.62 6.01 -11.26
C THR A 341 11.01 6.85 -12.48
N THR A 342 12.13 7.57 -12.41
CA THR A 342 12.69 8.35 -13.53
C THR A 342 13.98 7.75 -14.07
N ARG A 343 14.75 7.07 -13.22
CA ARG A 343 16.03 6.45 -13.57
C ARG A 343 15.87 5.04 -14.11
N ILE A 344 14.90 4.29 -13.60
CA ILE A 344 14.52 2.98 -14.13
C ILE A 344 13.51 3.19 -15.25
N VAL A 345 13.78 2.60 -16.40
CA VAL A 345 12.88 2.68 -17.57
C VAL A 345 11.87 1.53 -17.50
N ASP A 346 10.60 1.82 -17.79
CA ASP A 346 9.57 0.78 -17.88
C ASP A 346 9.94 -0.29 -18.90
N GLY A 347 9.85 -1.57 -18.51
CA GLY A 347 10.28 -2.70 -19.34
C GLY A 347 11.78 -3.05 -19.24
N GLN A 348 12.58 -2.31 -18.50
CA GLN A 348 14.01 -2.59 -18.26
C GLN A 348 14.18 -3.78 -17.30
N THR A 349 15.16 -4.63 -17.57
CA THR A 349 15.54 -5.68 -16.60
C THR A 349 16.33 -5.07 -15.45
N VAL A 350 15.89 -5.35 -14.22
CA VAL A 350 16.56 -4.88 -13.00
C VAL A 350 16.76 -6.02 -12.00
N THR A 351 17.78 -5.89 -11.16
CA THR A 351 18.01 -6.81 -10.04
C THR A 351 17.85 -6.06 -8.71
N VAL A 352 16.92 -6.53 -7.88
CA VAL A 352 16.67 -5.99 -6.53
C VAL A 352 17.42 -6.83 -5.51
N HIS A 353 18.38 -6.22 -4.81
CA HIS A 353 19.10 -6.81 -3.69
C HIS A 353 18.49 -6.31 -2.37
N GLY A 354 17.41 -6.91 -1.95
CA GLY A 354 16.61 -6.46 -0.80
C GLY A 354 17.44 -6.40 0.49
N SER A 355 18.33 -7.38 0.73
CA SER A 355 19.19 -7.39 1.92
C SER A 355 20.28 -6.29 1.89
N ALA A 356 20.83 -5.98 0.72
CA ALA A 356 21.86 -4.96 0.54
C ALA A 356 21.27 -3.53 0.42
N GLY A 357 19.97 -3.40 0.12
CA GLY A 357 19.34 -2.12 -0.13
C GLY A 357 19.76 -1.49 -1.46
N THR A 358 20.08 -2.31 -2.48
CA THR A 358 20.56 -1.84 -3.79
C THR A 358 19.70 -2.38 -4.94
N VAL A 359 19.65 -1.62 -6.04
CA VAL A 359 18.99 -2.00 -7.28
C VAL A 359 19.98 -1.80 -8.43
N GLU A 360 20.24 -2.85 -9.21
CA GLU A 360 21.11 -2.85 -10.39
C GLU A 360 20.26 -2.91 -11.67
N PHE A 361 20.73 -2.25 -12.75
CA PHE A 361 20.03 -2.20 -14.05
C PHE A 361 21.00 -1.92 -15.22
#